data_6db44c864c7b45985fe2eb1fc8bc0032
#
_entry.id   6db44c864c7b45985fe2eb1fc8bc0032
#
_cell.length_a   1.000
_cell.length_b   1.000
_cell.length_c   1.000
_cell.angle_alpha   90.00
_cell.angle_beta   90.00
_cell.angle_gamma   90.00
#
_symmetry.space_group_name_H-M   'P 1'
#
loop_
_entity.id
_entity.type
_entity.pdbx_description
1 polymer ?
#
loop_
_entity_poly.entity_id
_entity_poly.type
_entity_poly.pdbx_seq_one_letter_code
_entity_poly.pdbx_strand_id
1 'polypeptide(L)'
;MRKGCKALLCLAAAVLGLFLVWLAVEKTEPSYPEALGNTLDVEKITGTCLVKEAAELPDTLTIFGSSELKTFEIPTHPANFFAGKRAGFQVNLVGRGSCQSLVHAMAIGASEDSLKGKKIVLITAPQSYVEGGIAPDLFLANFSEQQLLALLGDEELPESTRQYVASRVQSLIAQYN
;
A
#
# COMPACT_ATOMS: atom_id res chain seq x y z
N MET A 1 11.85 -29.85 -49.30
CA MET A 1 12.30 -28.53 -48.81
C MET A 1 11.17 -27.62 -48.25
N ARG A 2 9.92 -27.63 -48.78
CA ARG A 2 8.85 -26.69 -48.29
C ARG A 2 8.32 -26.94 -46.88
N LYS A 3 8.33 -28.18 -46.34
CA LYS A 3 7.81 -28.50 -45.00
C LYS A 3 8.74 -28.03 -43.87
N GLY A 4 10.05 -28.15 -44.04
CA GLY A 4 11.03 -27.70 -43.06
C GLY A 4 11.06 -26.16 -42.91
N CYS A 5 10.90 -25.44 -44.02
CA CYS A 5 10.88 -23.97 -43.98
C CYS A 5 9.65 -23.42 -43.24
N LYS A 6 8.50 -24.06 -43.34
CA LYS A 6 7.32 -23.70 -42.58
C LYS A 6 7.48 -23.97 -41.08
N ALA A 7 8.07 -25.09 -40.70
CA ALA A 7 8.33 -25.39 -39.29
C ALA A 7 9.32 -24.38 -38.67
N LEU A 8 10.34 -23.98 -39.41
CA LEU A 8 11.32 -22.98 -38.97
C LEU A 8 10.66 -21.61 -38.79
N LEU A 9 9.79 -21.21 -39.70
CA LEU A 9 9.01 -19.96 -39.60
C LEU A 9 8.08 -19.96 -38.40
N CYS A 10 7.38 -21.08 -38.14
CA CYS A 10 6.52 -21.20 -36.96
C CYS A 10 7.32 -21.13 -35.64
N LEU A 11 8.50 -21.77 -35.59
CA LEU A 11 9.38 -21.69 -34.43
C LEU A 11 9.89 -20.27 -34.20
N ALA A 12 10.33 -19.58 -35.24
CA ALA A 12 10.78 -18.20 -35.16
C ALA A 12 9.68 -17.26 -34.69
N ALA A 13 8.44 -17.44 -35.18
CA ALA A 13 7.28 -16.66 -34.74
C ALA A 13 6.93 -16.92 -33.27
N ALA A 14 7.04 -18.18 -32.81
CA ALA A 14 6.80 -18.53 -31.40
C ALA A 14 7.87 -17.91 -30.48
N VAL A 15 9.13 -17.98 -30.86
CA VAL A 15 10.24 -17.36 -30.10
C VAL A 15 10.07 -15.84 -30.04
N LEU A 16 9.72 -15.22 -31.16
CA LEU A 16 9.46 -13.77 -31.20
C LEU A 16 8.26 -13.41 -30.30
N GLY A 17 7.18 -14.19 -30.33
CA GLY A 17 6.01 -13.99 -29.48
C GLY A 17 6.38 -14.07 -28.00
N LEU A 18 7.14 -15.08 -27.59
CA LEU A 18 7.62 -15.21 -26.21
C LEU A 18 8.53 -14.05 -25.80
N PHE A 19 9.40 -13.59 -26.70
CA PHE A 19 10.27 -12.44 -26.44
C PHE A 19 9.48 -11.15 -26.27
N LEU A 20 8.43 -10.93 -27.06
CA LEU A 20 7.55 -9.76 -26.92
C LEU A 20 6.75 -9.81 -25.61
N VAL A 21 6.27 -10.98 -25.22
CA VAL A 21 5.60 -11.17 -23.92
C VAL A 21 6.58 -10.89 -22.78
N TRP A 22 7.80 -11.41 -22.85
CA TRP A 22 8.84 -11.14 -21.85
C TRP A 22 9.13 -9.64 -21.72
N LEU A 23 9.31 -8.94 -22.84
CA LEU A 23 9.51 -7.48 -22.84
C LEU A 23 8.31 -6.71 -22.26
N ALA A 24 7.10 -7.19 -22.49
CA ALA A 24 5.89 -6.57 -21.95
C ALA A 24 5.83 -6.76 -20.42
N VAL A 25 6.14 -7.97 -19.94
CA VAL A 25 6.20 -8.27 -18.50
C VAL A 25 7.27 -7.43 -17.81
N GLU A 26 8.49 -7.38 -18.37
CA GLU A 26 9.60 -6.60 -17.80
C GLU A 26 9.25 -5.09 -17.68
N LYS A 27 8.49 -4.55 -18.63
CA LYS A 27 8.02 -3.15 -18.56
C LYS A 27 6.90 -2.91 -17.56
N THR A 28 6.18 -3.96 -17.17
CA THR A 28 5.08 -3.88 -16.20
C THR A 28 5.52 -4.27 -14.79
N GLU A 29 6.69 -4.87 -14.64
CA GLU A 29 7.26 -5.15 -13.32
C GLU A 29 7.65 -3.83 -12.63
N PRO A 30 7.16 -3.59 -11.40
CA PRO A 30 7.55 -2.41 -10.65
C PRO A 30 9.06 -2.46 -10.36
N SER A 31 9.76 -1.36 -10.70
CA SER A 31 11.18 -1.23 -10.39
C SER A 31 11.34 -0.91 -8.90
N TYR A 32 11.76 -1.89 -8.11
CA TYR A 32 12.08 -1.68 -6.71
C TYR A 32 13.54 -1.23 -6.54
N PRO A 33 13.83 -0.34 -5.57
CA PRO A 33 15.21 -0.01 -5.22
C PRO A 33 16.00 -1.26 -4.80
N GLU A 34 17.28 -1.35 -5.19
CA GLU A 34 18.16 -2.47 -4.82
C GLU A 34 18.21 -2.74 -3.31
N ALA A 35 18.03 -1.68 -2.50
CA ALA A 35 17.97 -1.77 -1.04
C ALA A 35 16.83 -2.65 -0.50
N LEU A 36 15.76 -2.88 -1.28
CA LEU A 36 14.63 -3.74 -0.88
C LEU A 36 15.05 -5.18 -0.58
N GLY A 37 16.05 -5.71 -1.29
CA GLY A 37 16.57 -7.07 -1.06
C GLY A 37 17.21 -7.27 0.31
N ASN A 38 17.49 -6.20 1.04
CA ASN A 38 18.13 -6.22 2.36
C ASN A 38 17.16 -5.97 3.51
N THR A 39 15.86 -5.85 3.25
CA THR A 39 14.87 -5.59 4.30
C THR A 39 14.08 -6.84 4.67
N LEU A 40 13.76 -6.98 5.96
CA LEU A 40 12.88 -8.04 6.45
C LEU A 40 11.38 -7.73 6.24
N ASP A 41 11.05 -6.49 5.88
CA ASP A 41 9.67 -5.97 5.76
C ASP A 41 9.24 -5.74 4.31
N VAL A 42 9.65 -6.61 3.39
CA VAL A 42 9.36 -6.50 1.95
C VAL A 42 7.87 -6.31 1.66
N GLU A 43 6.98 -7.04 2.34
CA GLU A 43 5.53 -6.92 2.14
C GLU A 43 5.01 -5.51 2.48
N LYS A 44 5.50 -4.90 3.56
CA LYS A 44 5.07 -3.56 3.98
C LYS A 44 5.58 -2.48 3.03
N ILE A 45 6.79 -2.64 2.54
CA ILE A 45 7.39 -1.73 1.55
C ILE A 45 6.65 -1.82 0.23
N THR A 46 6.46 -3.04 -0.28
CA THR A 46 5.68 -3.31 -1.49
C THR A 46 4.26 -2.76 -1.36
N GLY A 47 3.61 -2.98 -0.22
CA GLY A 47 2.29 -2.44 0.07
C GLY A 47 2.25 -0.92 -0.03
N THR A 48 3.26 -0.22 0.48
CA THR A 48 3.35 1.25 0.38
C THR A 48 3.52 1.71 -1.07
N CYS A 49 4.35 1.03 -1.88
CA CYS A 49 4.49 1.32 -3.30
C CYS A 49 3.16 1.14 -4.04
N LEU A 50 2.45 0.03 -3.81
CA LEU A 50 1.16 -0.24 -4.42
C LEU A 50 0.09 0.79 -4.04
N VAL A 51 0.09 1.26 -2.78
CA VAL A 51 -0.81 2.34 -2.33
C VAL A 51 -0.54 3.62 -3.09
N LYS A 52 0.73 4.00 -3.28
CA LYS A 52 1.14 5.18 -4.06
C LYS A 52 0.69 5.06 -5.52
N GLU A 53 1.03 3.98 -6.18
CA GLU A 53 0.66 3.73 -7.58
C GLU A 53 -0.87 3.75 -7.77
N ALA A 54 -1.61 3.08 -6.89
CA ALA A 54 -3.06 3.08 -6.96
C ALA A 54 -3.66 4.46 -6.69
N ALA A 55 -3.06 5.24 -5.78
CA ALA A 55 -3.49 6.61 -5.51
C ALA A 55 -3.26 7.55 -6.70
N GLU A 56 -2.27 7.30 -7.54
CA GLU A 56 -1.98 8.10 -8.74
C GLU A 56 -2.94 7.83 -9.90
N LEU A 57 -3.63 6.69 -9.90
CA LEU A 57 -4.61 6.37 -10.94
C LEU A 57 -5.73 7.43 -10.98
N PRO A 58 -6.23 7.77 -12.19
CA PRO A 58 -7.35 8.70 -12.32
C PRO A 58 -8.59 8.16 -11.62
N ASP A 59 -9.40 9.07 -11.12
CA ASP A 59 -10.68 8.76 -10.48
C ASP A 59 -10.58 7.69 -9.37
N THR A 60 -9.50 7.75 -8.57
CA THR A 60 -9.29 6.83 -7.44
C THR A 60 -9.49 7.54 -6.11
N LEU A 61 -10.34 6.95 -5.25
CA LEU A 61 -10.56 7.34 -3.87
C LEU A 61 -9.79 6.39 -2.94
N THR A 62 -8.78 6.89 -2.24
CA THR A 62 -8.08 6.10 -1.23
C THR A 62 -8.82 6.12 0.10
N ILE A 63 -9.10 4.94 0.64
CA ILE A 63 -9.81 4.73 1.91
C ILE A 63 -8.86 4.00 2.87
N PHE A 64 -8.49 4.69 3.94
CA PHE A 64 -7.73 4.11 5.05
C PHE A 64 -8.69 3.59 6.12
N GLY A 65 -8.44 2.41 6.63
CA GLY A 65 -9.28 1.77 7.64
C GLY A 65 -8.59 0.60 8.33
N SER A 66 -9.36 -0.28 8.95
CA SER A 66 -8.85 -1.42 9.69
C SER A 66 -9.44 -2.74 9.17
N SER A 67 -9.87 -3.63 10.06
CA SER A 67 -10.42 -4.96 9.71
C SER A 67 -11.71 -4.91 8.88
N GLU A 68 -12.47 -3.83 8.95
CA GLU A 68 -13.67 -3.60 8.14
C GLU A 68 -13.38 -3.58 6.64
N LEU A 69 -12.15 -3.28 6.24
CA LEU A 69 -11.73 -3.31 4.83
C LEU A 69 -11.29 -4.70 4.34
N LYS A 70 -11.34 -5.73 5.18
CA LYS A 70 -10.93 -7.10 4.81
C LYS A 70 -12.06 -7.98 4.28
N THR A 71 -13.30 -7.69 4.65
CA THR A 71 -14.43 -8.59 4.38
C THR A 71 -15.04 -8.28 3.03
N PHE A 72 -14.41 -8.76 1.96
CA PHE A 72 -14.84 -8.53 0.57
C PHE A 72 -16.18 -9.19 0.19
N GLU A 73 -16.67 -10.12 0.98
CA GLU A 73 -17.83 -10.95 0.67
C GLU A 73 -19.17 -10.24 0.85
N ILE A 74 -19.20 -9.12 1.58
CA ILE A 74 -20.43 -8.39 1.85
C ILE A 74 -20.71 -7.33 0.79
N PRO A 75 -22.00 -7.18 0.34
CA PRO A 75 -22.37 -6.20 -0.68
C PRO A 75 -22.10 -4.74 -0.30
N THR A 76 -22.05 -4.44 1.01
CA THR A 76 -21.78 -3.11 1.57
C THR A 76 -20.31 -2.79 1.68
N HIS A 77 -19.42 -3.75 1.39
CA HIS A 77 -17.97 -3.48 1.34
C HIS A 77 -17.68 -2.41 0.28
N PRO A 78 -16.82 -1.40 0.54
CA PRO A 78 -16.63 -0.27 -0.37
C PRO A 78 -16.32 -0.67 -1.81
N ALA A 79 -15.46 -1.68 -2.03
CA ALA A 79 -15.13 -2.15 -3.37
C ALA A 79 -16.38 -2.65 -4.12
N ASN A 80 -17.23 -3.44 -3.47
CA ASN A 80 -18.44 -4.00 -4.07
C ASN A 80 -19.54 -2.94 -4.24
N PHE A 81 -19.72 -2.10 -3.22
CA PHE A 81 -20.76 -1.08 -3.21
C PHE A 81 -20.54 -0.04 -4.32
N PHE A 82 -19.35 0.52 -4.42
CA PHE A 82 -19.06 1.56 -5.41
C PHE A 82 -18.98 1.00 -6.83
N ALA A 83 -18.41 -0.20 -7.02
CA ALA A 83 -18.41 -0.88 -8.31
C ALA A 83 -19.85 -1.19 -8.78
N GLY A 84 -20.70 -1.72 -7.91
CA GLY A 84 -22.09 -2.03 -8.21
C GLY A 84 -22.95 -0.80 -8.50
N LYS A 85 -22.65 0.34 -7.91
CA LYS A 85 -23.34 1.62 -8.12
C LYS A 85 -22.83 2.40 -9.34
N ARG A 86 -21.78 1.96 -10.00
CA ARG A 86 -21.13 2.68 -11.11
C ARG A 86 -20.83 4.14 -10.71
N ALA A 87 -20.18 4.30 -9.56
CA ALA A 87 -19.96 5.60 -8.91
C ALA A 87 -19.06 6.56 -9.73
N GLY A 88 -18.44 6.09 -10.80
CA GLY A 88 -17.54 6.89 -11.65
C GLY A 88 -16.12 7.03 -11.08
N PHE A 89 -15.82 6.31 -10.00
CA PHE A 89 -14.48 6.25 -9.43
C PHE A 89 -14.17 4.84 -8.91
N GLN A 90 -12.88 4.57 -8.73
CA GLN A 90 -12.37 3.35 -8.13
C GLN A 90 -11.99 3.60 -6.67
N VAL A 91 -11.90 2.53 -5.88
CA VAL A 91 -11.44 2.62 -4.49
C VAL A 91 -10.10 1.91 -4.34
N ASN A 92 -9.16 2.59 -3.69
CA ASN A 92 -7.91 2.04 -3.20
C ASN A 92 -8.07 1.82 -1.68
N LEU A 93 -8.11 0.57 -1.23
CA LEU A 93 -8.39 0.21 0.15
C LEU A 93 -7.09 -0.10 0.90
N VAL A 94 -6.82 0.67 1.93
CA VAL A 94 -5.60 0.58 2.73
C VAL A 94 -5.96 0.29 4.17
N GLY A 95 -5.81 -0.95 4.60
CA GLY A 95 -6.11 -1.32 5.97
C GLY A 95 -6.05 -2.82 6.22
N ARG A 96 -5.78 -3.17 7.46
CA ARG A 96 -5.78 -4.54 7.97
C ARG A 96 -6.11 -4.51 9.46
N GLY A 97 -6.39 -5.68 10.03
CA GLY A 97 -6.76 -5.78 11.44
C GLY A 97 -5.84 -4.98 12.36
N SER A 98 -6.43 -4.22 13.25
CA SER A 98 -5.75 -3.38 14.24
C SER A 98 -4.94 -2.19 13.68
N CYS A 99 -5.14 -1.80 12.42
CA CYS A 99 -4.67 -0.51 11.93
C CYS A 99 -5.39 0.61 12.69
N GLN A 100 -4.64 1.54 13.24
CA GLN A 100 -5.14 2.65 14.04
C GLN A 100 -4.46 3.96 13.66
N SER A 101 -4.87 5.06 14.29
CA SER A 101 -4.49 6.43 13.96
C SER A 101 -2.99 6.62 13.72
N LEU A 102 -2.12 6.04 14.57
CA LEU A 102 -0.67 6.16 14.41
C LEU A 102 -0.16 5.41 13.16
N VAL A 103 -0.68 4.20 12.92
CA VAL A 103 -0.36 3.42 11.71
C VAL A 103 -0.86 4.14 10.46
N HIS A 104 -2.08 4.69 10.52
CA HIS A 104 -2.62 5.48 9.42
C HIS A 104 -1.79 6.75 9.15
N ALA A 105 -1.37 7.45 10.20
CA ALA A 105 -0.52 8.63 10.06
C ALA A 105 0.80 8.30 9.34
N MET A 106 1.46 7.19 9.71
CA MET A 106 2.68 6.72 9.05
C MET A 106 2.42 6.33 7.59
N ALA A 107 1.33 5.62 7.31
CA ALA A 107 0.98 5.19 5.95
C ALA A 107 0.62 6.38 5.05
N ILE A 108 -0.11 7.36 5.56
CA ILE A 108 -0.47 8.59 4.84
C ILE A 108 0.79 9.43 4.59
N GLY A 109 1.62 9.66 5.61
CA GLY A 109 2.87 10.40 5.48
C GLY A 109 3.81 9.76 4.47
N ALA A 110 3.98 8.43 4.53
CA ALA A 110 4.80 7.72 3.55
C ALA A 110 4.25 7.78 2.11
N SER A 111 2.99 8.15 1.93
CA SER A 111 2.33 8.24 0.62
C SER A 111 1.92 9.68 0.26
N GLU A 112 2.44 10.68 0.98
CA GLU A 112 2.01 12.08 0.86
C GLU A 112 2.07 12.58 -0.57
N ASP A 113 3.19 12.40 -1.27
CA ASP A 113 3.38 12.89 -2.64
C ASP A 113 2.26 12.43 -3.59
N SER A 114 1.85 11.16 -3.46
CA SER A 114 0.79 10.56 -4.28
C SER A 114 -0.62 10.92 -3.82
N LEU A 115 -0.78 11.40 -2.58
CA LEU A 115 -2.06 11.78 -1.99
C LEU A 115 -2.29 13.29 -2.00
N LYS A 116 -1.26 14.11 -2.18
CA LYS A 116 -1.32 15.56 -2.14
C LYS A 116 -2.37 16.11 -3.11
N GLY A 117 -3.29 16.92 -2.60
CA GLY A 117 -4.39 17.49 -3.37
C GLY A 117 -5.54 16.52 -3.70
N LYS A 118 -5.48 15.27 -3.25
CA LYS A 118 -6.54 14.28 -3.46
C LYS A 118 -7.47 14.17 -2.25
N LYS A 119 -8.68 13.66 -2.50
CA LYS A 119 -9.62 13.33 -1.43
C LYS A 119 -9.28 11.93 -0.92
N ILE A 120 -9.23 11.80 0.40
CA ILE A 120 -9.08 10.51 1.08
C ILE A 120 -10.21 10.32 2.09
N VAL A 121 -10.49 9.08 2.45
CA VAL A 121 -11.38 8.73 3.56
C VAL A 121 -10.54 8.03 4.62
N LEU A 122 -10.67 8.46 5.87
CA LEU A 122 -10.06 7.82 7.02
C LEU A 122 -11.18 7.29 7.93
N ILE A 123 -11.26 5.95 8.04
CA ILE A 123 -12.20 5.28 8.94
C ILE A 123 -11.49 5.07 10.26
N THR A 124 -12.03 5.64 11.32
CA THR A 124 -11.51 5.49 12.68
C THR A 124 -12.57 4.86 13.57
N ALA A 125 -12.18 3.82 14.30
CA ALA A 125 -13.09 3.10 15.18
C ALA A 125 -13.04 3.68 16.61
N PRO A 126 -14.19 3.91 17.28
CA PRO A 126 -14.24 4.48 18.64
C PRO A 126 -13.39 3.70 19.66
N GLN A 127 -13.31 2.36 19.52
CA GLN A 127 -12.47 1.50 20.37
C GLN A 127 -10.97 1.83 20.28
N SER A 128 -10.53 2.56 19.29
CA SER A 128 -9.14 3.01 19.17
C SER A 128 -8.80 4.17 20.13
N TYR A 129 -9.80 4.75 20.78
CA TYR A 129 -9.68 5.93 21.63
C TYR A 129 -10.04 5.65 23.11
N VAL A 130 -10.09 4.38 23.49
CA VAL A 130 -10.29 3.99 24.88
C VAL A 130 -8.98 4.13 25.68
N GLU A 131 -9.13 4.20 27.03
CA GLU A 131 -7.98 4.21 27.93
C GLU A 131 -7.07 2.99 27.69
N GLY A 132 -5.76 3.22 27.64
CA GLY A 132 -4.77 2.20 27.27
C GLY A 132 -4.46 2.11 25.78
N GLY A 133 -5.36 2.52 24.90
CA GLY A 133 -5.14 2.51 23.43
C GLY A 133 -4.92 1.11 22.85
N ILE A 134 -4.07 1.03 21.82
CA ILE A 134 -3.74 -0.24 21.18
C ILE A 134 -2.70 -1.00 22.02
N ALA A 135 -2.86 -2.31 22.09
CA ALA A 135 -1.84 -3.20 22.63
C ALA A 135 -0.55 -3.14 21.77
N PRO A 136 0.64 -3.10 22.38
CA PRO A 136 1.91 -2.95 21.68
C PRO A 136 2.17 -4.01 20.60
N ASP A 137 1.78 -5.27 20.84
CA ASP A 137 1.88 -6.37 19.87
C ASP A 137 1.05 -6.13 18.61
N LEU A 138 -0.17 -5.61 18.76
CA LEU A 138 -1.05 -5.27 17.65
C LEU A 138 -0.52 -4.06 16.85
N PHE A 139 0.11 -3.10 17.53
CA PHE A 139 0.80 -2.01 16.88
C PHE A 139 1.98 -2.53 16.06
N LEU A 140 2.85 -3.35 16.66
CA LEU A 140 4.05 -3.89 16.01
C LEU A 140 3.72 -4.76 14.80
N ALA A 141 2.61 -5.50 14.84
CA ALA A 141 2.13 -6.27 13.69
C ALA A 141 1.85 -5.39 12.46
N ASN A 142 1.54 -4.12 12.67
CA ASN A 142 1.24 -3.14 11.60
C ASN A 142 2.36 -2.10 11.39
N PHE A 143 3.32 -2.05 12.29
CA PHE A 143 4.43 -1.09 12.25
C PHE A 143 5.31 -1.30 11.02
N SER A 144 5.69 -0.21 10.37
CA SER A 144 6.67 -0.17 9.29
C SER A 144 7.70 0.91 9.57
N GLU A 145 8.94 0.50 9.73
CA GLU A 145 10.07 1.42 9.94
C GLU A 145 10.22 2.39 8.76
N GLN A 146 10.05 1.89 7.54
CA GLN A 146 10.13 2.72 6.34
C GLN A 146 9.06 3.83 6.34
N GLN A 147 7.81 3.51 6.71
CA GLN A 147 6.75 4.50 6.78
C GLN A 147 7.02 5.52 7.90
N LEU A 148 7.57 5.07 9.02
CA LEU A 148 7.99 5.97 10.09
C LEU A 148 9.08 6.93 9.61
N LEU A 149 10.14 6.40 8.98
CA LEU A 149 11.24 7.22 8.49
C LEU A 149 10.79 8.21 7.43
N ALA A 150 9.89 7.82 6.53
CA ALA A 150 9.30 8.72 5.54
C ALA A 150 8.55 9.88 6.20
N LEU A 151 7.69 9.59 7.18
CA LEU A 151 6.95 10.61 7.92
C LEU A 151 7.88 11.52 8.72
N LEU A 152 8.91 10.97 9.39
CA LEU A 152 9.85 11.78 10.17
C LEU A 152 10.77 12.63 9.29
N GLY A 153 11.03 12.21 8.07
CA GLY A 153 11.82 12.95 7.07
C GLY A 153 11.05 14.07 6.36
N ASP A 154 9.71 14.12 6.52
CA ASP A 154 8.89 15.14 5.91
C ASP A 154 9.11 16.50 6.61
N GLU A 155 9.74 17.45 5.90
CA GLU A 155 10.04 18.78 6.40
C GLU A 155 8.82 19.72 6.40
N GLU A 156 7.76 19.39 5.65
CA GLU A 156 6.50 20.15 5.67
C GLU A 156 5.71 19.91 6.97
N LEU A 157 5.94 18.79 7.67
CA LEU A 157 5.32 18.52 8.95
C LEU A 157 5.98 19.33 10.10
N PRO A 158 5.16 19.89 11.01
CA PRO A 158 5.68 20.56 12.20
C PRO A 158 6.59 19.64 13.02
N GLU A 159 7.72 20.18 13.49
CA GLU A 159 8.68 19.44 14.32
C GLU A 159 8.02 18.79 15.53
N SER A 160 7.06 19.50 16.17
CA SER A 160 6.30 18.96 17.31
C SER A 160 5.51 17.70 16.96
N THR A 161 4.98 17.61 15.72
CA THR A 161 4.28 16.42 15.24
C THR A 161 5.25 15.26 15.03
N ARG A 162 6.39 15.50 14.40
CA ARG A 162 7.45 14.49 14.21
C ARG A 162 7.96 13.95 15.54
N GLN A 163 8.24 14.82 16.49
CA GLN A 163 8.68 14.44 17.85
C GLN A 163 7.61 13.65 18.61
N TYR A 164 6.35 14.04 18.50
CA TYR A 164 5.24 13.30 19.11
C TYR A 164 5.16 11.87 18.53
N VAL A 165 5.19 11.72 17.20
CA VAL A 165 5.15 10.41 16.54
C VAL A 165 6.34 9.56 16.98
N ALA A 166 7.55 10.10 16.93
CA ALA A 166 8.77 9.38 17.33
C ALA A 166 8.68 8.89 18.78
N SER A 167 8.32 9.77 19.71
CA SER A 167 8.21 9.42 21.13
C SER A 167 7.12 8.39 21.40
N ARG A 168 5.98 8.48 20.69
CA ARG A 168 4.89 7.51 20.84
C ARG A 168 5.27 6.14 20.31
N VAL A 169 5.95 6.05 19.17
CA VAL A 169 6.46 4.79 18.61
C VAL A 169 7.48 4.17 19.56
N GLN A 170 8.45 4.95 20.07
CA GLN A 170 9.43 4.47 21.06
C GLN A 170 8.74 3.91 22.31
N SER A 171 7.73 4.59 22.82
CA SER A 171 6.95 4.13 23.98
C SER A 171 6.27 2.79 23.73
N LEU A 172 5.68 2.57 22.53
CA LEU A 172 5.01 1.33 22.19
C LEU A 172 6.01 0.16 22.02
N ILE A 173 7.17 0.42 21.40
CA ILE A 173 8.25 -0.56 21.28
C ILE A 173 8.80 -0.96 22.66
N ALA A 174 9.02 0.03 23.53
CA ALA A 174 9.55 -0.21 24.88
C ALA A 174 8.57 -0.99 25.80
N GLN A 175 7.26 -0.90 25.54
CA GLN A 175 6.26 -1.66 26.27
C GLN A 175 6.14 -3.12 25.81
N TYR A 176 6.63 -3.42 24.61
CA TYR A 176 6.61 -4.78 24.07
C TYR A 176 7.79 -5.63 24.56
N ASN A 177 8.95 -5.02 24.80
CA ASN A 177 10.17 -5.66 25.29
C ASN A 177 10.15 -5.83 26.81
#